data_13413737673208f304893552f9e3f4e2
#
_entry.id   13413737673208f304893552f9e3f4e2
#
_cell.length_a   1.000
_cell.length_b   1.000
_cell.length_c   1.000
_cell.angle_alpha   90.00
_cell.angle_beta   90.00
_cell.angle_gamma   90.00
#
_symmetry.space_group_name_H-M   'P 1'
#
loop_
_entity.id
_entity.type
_entity.pdbx_description
1 polymer ?
#
loop_
_entity_poly.entity_id
_entity_poly.type
_entity_poly.pdbx_seq_one_letter_code
_entity_poly.pdbx_strand_id
1 'polypeptide(L)'
;QNIGAYGVEVKDLITTVETVNIQGRERVYSVEECGYAYRNSIFKRPENKSVFVTHVCFRLSKEEHYMLDYGTIRQELEKYPALTLPVVRKIIIDIREAKLPDPKVMGNAGSFFMNPIVPREKLEALQQEYPGMPYYELPEGRVKIPAGWMIDQCGWKGKALGPAAVHDKQ
;
A
#
# COMPACT_ATOMS: atom_id res chain seq x y z
N GLN A 1 -0.19 7.54 8.47
CA GLN A 1 -0.85 6.55 7.62
C GLN A 1 0.06 5.32 7.49
N ASN A 2 -0.51 4.12 7.56
CA ASN A 2 0.22 2.88 7.36
C ASN A 2 0.45 2.66 5.85
N ILE A 3 1.70 2.78 5.40
CA ILE A 3 2.10 2.54 4.01
C ILE A 3 2.49 1.08 3.89
N GLY A 4 2.00 0.40 2.86
CA GLY A 4 2.36 -0.99 2.57
C GLY A 4 2.65 -1.20 1.09
N ALA A 5 3.67 -2.00 0.79
CA ALA A 5 3.99 -2.44 -0.57
C ALA A 5 4.82 -3.74 -0.50
N TYR A 6 4.65 -4.58 -1.50
CA TYR A 6 5.43 -5.82 -1.65
C TYR A 6 5.38 -6.74 -0.42
N GLY A 7 4.20 -6.83 0.23
CA GLY A 7 3.99 -7.71 1.38
C GLY A 7 4.48 -7.18 2.73
N VAL A 8 5.04 -5.97 2.78
CA VAL A 8 5.53 -5.33 4.01
C VAL A 8 4.75 -4.06 4.29
N GLU A 9 4.36 -3.83 5.53
CA GLU A 9 3.75 -2.59 6.00
C GLU A 9 4.71 -1.82 6.92
N VAL A 10 4.68 -0.49 6.85
CA VAL A 10 5.60 0.34 7.63
C VAL A 10 5.42 0.14 9.16
N LYS A 11 4.21 -0.17 9.61
CA LYS A 11 3.92 -0.47 11.02
C LYS A 11 4.75 -1.63 11.58
N ASP A 12 5.17 -2.57 10.71
CA ASP A 12 5.93 -3.75 11.13
C ASP A 12 7.37 -3.41 11.54
N LEU A 13 7.83 -2.21 11.16
CA LEU A 13 9.17 -1.70 11.42
C LEU A 13 9.18 -0.51 12.41
N ILE A 14 8.05 0.18 12.60
CA ILE A 14 7.94 1.33 13.51
C ILE A 14 7.91 0.85 14.96
N THR A 15 8.64 1.54 15.82
CA THR A 15 8.57 1.37 17.29
C THR A 15 7.83 2.50 17.97
N THR A 16 8.15 3.75 17.60
CA THR A 16 7.51 4.93 18.17
C THR A 16 7.33 6.04 17.13
N VAL A 17 6.37 6.92 17.40
CA VAL A 17 6.10 8.12 16.62
C VAL A 17 6.11 9.33 17.55
N GLU A 18 6.99 10.28 17.28
CA GLU A 18 7.09 11.53 18.01
C GLU A 18 6.24 12.59 17.34
N THR A 19 5.56 13.38 18.13
CA THR A 19 4.61 14.37 17.62
C THR A 19 4.69 15.66 18.43
N VAL A 20 4.22 16.74 17.80
CA VAL A 20 3.92 18.01 18.46
C VAL A 20 2.53 18.48 18.07
N ASN A 21 1.77 19.06 18.98
CA ASN A 21 0.48 19.67 18.66
C ASN A 21 0.63 21.19 18.42
N ILE A 22 -0.45 21.84 17.99
CA ILE A 22 -0.46 23.30 17.74
C ILE A 22 -0.18 24.16 18.99
N GLN A 23 -0.28 23.61 20.21
CA GLN A 23 0.10 24.28 21.45
C GLN A 23 1.58 24.05 21.82
N GLY A 24 2.36 23.39 20.97
CA GLY A 24 3.75 23.06 21.22
C GLY A 24 3.96 21.89 22.21
N ARG A 25 2.92 21.14 22.56
CA ARG A 25 3.05 19.98 23.46
C ARG A 25 3.53 18.77 22.66
N GLU A 26 4.63 18.22 23.11
CA GLU A 26 5.21 17.00 22.55
C GLU A 26 4.55 15.75 23.15
N ARG A 27 4.45 14.71 22.32
CA ARG A 27 4.01 13.38 22.74
C ARG A 27 4.69 12.31 21.89
N VAL A 28 5.08 11.21 22.54
CA VAL A 28 5.56 10.00 21.88
C VAL A 28 4.46 8.94 21.98
N TYR A 29 4.11 8.36 20.84
CA TYR A 29 3.17 7.26 20.74
C TYR A 29 3.92 5.96 20.45
N SER A 30 3.54 4.87 21.10
CA SER A 30 3.97 3.53 20.68
C SER A 30 3.30 3.15 19.35
N VAL A 31 3.80 2.12 18.68
CA VAL A 31 3.19 1.63 17.43
C VAL A 31 1.74 1.16 17.66
N GLU A 32 1.46 0.56 18.82
CA GLU A 32 0.11 0.11 19.20
C GLU A 32 -0.84 1.28 19.38
N GLU A 33 -0.41 2.34 20.07
CA GLU A 33 -1.19 3.56 20.25
C GLU A 33 -1.50 4.26 18.93
N CYS A 34 -0.65 4.11 17.91
CA CYS A 34 -0.88 4.67 16.58
C CYS A 34 -2.06 4.04 15.85
N GLY A 35 -2.55 2.87 16.27
CA GLY A 35 -3.72 2.21 15.68
C GLY A 35 -3.61 2.01 14.18
N TYR A 36 -2.44 1.59 13.68
CA TYR A 36 -2.20 1.40 12.27
C TYR A 36 -3.06 0.27 11.69
N ALA A 37 -3.77 0.58 10.62
CA ALA A 37 -4.55 -0.37 9.83
C ALA A 37 -4.42 -0.04 8.34
N TYR A 38 -5.08 -0.80 7.48
CA TYR A 38 -5.07 -0.55 6.04
C TYR A 38 -5.47 0.90 5.73
N ARG A 39 -4.51 1.69 5.22
CA ARG A 39 -4.68 3.11 4.90
C ARG A 39 -5.22 3.95 6.07
N ASN A 40 -4.98 3.55 7.31
CA ASN A 40 -5.52 4.20 8.50
C ASN A 40 -4.48 4.32 9.64
N SER A 41 -4.71 5.30 10.51
CA SER A 41 -4.04 5.47 11.81
C SER A 41 -4.82 6.50 12.64
N ILE A 42 -4.49 6.66 13.93
CA ILE A 42 -5.08 7.69 14.77
C ILE A 42 -4.86 9.11 14.21
N PHE A 43 -3.76 9.35 13.48
CA PHE A 43 -3.44 10.65 12.88
C PHE A 43 -4.39 11.08 11.75
N LYS A 44 -5.25 10.18 11.28
CA LYS A 44 -6.32 10.52 10.31
C LYS A 44 -7.64 10.88 10.96
N ARG A 45 -7.77 10.69 12.27
CA ARG A 45 -8.98 11.00 12.99
C ARG A 45 -9.17 12.51 13.13
N PRO A 46 -10.41 13.02 13.07
CA PRO A 46 -10.70 14.46 13.17
C PRO A 46 -10.10 15.13 14.41
N GLU A 47 -10.13 14.46 15.56
CA GLU A 47 -9.60 14.95 16.83
C GLU A 47 -8.08 15.15 16.83
N ASN A 48 -7.36 14.47 15.94
CA ASN A 48 -5.90 14.53 15.84
C ASN A 48 -5.41 15.45 14.70
N LYS A 49 -6.27 16.22 14.07
CA LYS A 49 -5.89 17.15 12.97
C LYS A 49 -4.87 18.20 13.38
N SER A 50 -4.79 18.51 14.67
CA SER A 50 -3.82 19.45 15.24
C SER A 50 -2.52 18.80 15.72
N VAL A 51 -2.31 17.53 15.45
CA VAL A 51 -1.11 16.77 15.81
C VAL A 51 -0.23 16.61 14.56
N PHE A 52 1.03 17.00 14.68
CA PHE A 52 2.03 16.90 13.61
C PHE A 52 3.07 15.85 14.00
N VAL A 53 3.33 14.89 13.12
CA VAL A 53 4.40 13.91 13.29
C VAL A 53 5.73 14.60 12.99
N THR A 54 6.66 14.57 13.94
CA THR A 54 8.00 15.15 13.82
C THR A 54 9.05 14.10 13.50
N HIS A 55 9.00 12.94 14.19
CA HIS A 55 9.93 11.84 13.99
C HIS A 55 9.20 10.50 13.99
N VAL A 56 9.79 9.53 13.30
CA VAL A 56 9.35 8.14 13.31
C VAL A 56 10.57 7.27 13.58
N CYS A 57 10.53 6.47 14.63
CA CYS A 57 11.60 5.56 14.99
C CYS A 57 11.35 4.19 14.39
N PHE A 58 12.35 3.65 13.71
CA PHE A 58 12.32 2.32 13.09
C PHE A 58 13.25 1.36 13.82
N ARG A 59 12.81 0.13 13.97
CA ARG A 59 13.67 -0.99 14.36
C ARG A 59 13.96 -1.82 13.11
N LEU A 60 15.21 -1.80 12.68
CA LEU A 60 15.70 -2.58 11.56
C LEU A 60 16.50 -3.78 12.06
N SER A 61 16.34 -4.94 11.40
CA SER A 61 17.18 -6.11 11.65
C SER A 61 18.51 -5.97 10.91
N LYS A 62 19.59 -6.51 11.51
CA LYS A 62 20.86 -6.75 10.82
C LYS A 62 20.86 -8.11 10.10
N GLU A 63 19.93 -8.98 10.45
CA GLU A 63 19.70 -10.25 9.77
C GLU A 63 18.79 -10.02 8.56
N GLU A 64 19.11 -10.67 7.47
CA GLU A 64 18.36 -10.54 6.22
C GLU A 64 17.10 -11.39 6.27
N HIS A 65 15.95 -10.74 6.16
CA HIS A 65 14.63 -11.37 6.03
C HIS A 65 13.96 -10.89 4.76
N TYR A 66 13.73 -11.80 3.83
CA TYR A 66 13.21 -11.47 2.51
C TYR A 66 11.73 -11.85 2.37
N MET A 67 10.90 -10.88 2.00
CA MET A 67 9.51 -11.08 1.59
C MET A 67 9.45 -11.15 0.06
N LEU A 68 9.48 -12.36 -0.49
CA LEU A 68 9.62 -12.58 -1.94
C LEU A 68 8.32 -13.05 -2.62
N ASP A 69 7.27 -13.34 -1.84
CA ASP A 69 6.04 -13.97 -2.35
C ASP A 69 5.03 -12.99 -2.99
N TYR A 70 5.44 -11.73 -3.13
CA TYR A 70 4.56 -10.73 -3.72
C TYR A 70 4.84 -10.54 -5.23
N GLY A 71 3.80 -10.72 -6.03
CA GLY A 71 3.87 -10.50 -7.49
C GLY A 71 4.91 -11.38 -8.18
N THR A 72 5.79 -10.78 -8.98
CA THR A 72 6.78 -11.47 -9.81
C THR A 72 8.19 -11.46 -9.22
N ILE A 73 8.38 -11.09 -7.95
CA ILE A 73 9.72 -10.93 -7.35
C ILE A 73 10.54 -12.22 -7.45
N ARG A 74 9.95 -13.39 -7.14
CA ARG A 74 10.65 -14.68 -7.23
C ARG A 74 11.11 -15.00 -8.66
N GLN A 75 10.25 -14.74 -9.65
CA GLN A 75 10.58 -14.96 -11.06
C GLN A 75 11.70 -14.04 -11.53
N GLU A 76 11.67 -12.78 -11.12
CA GLU A 76 12.76 -11.84 -11.43
C GLU A 76 14.07 -12.22 -10.75
N LEU A 77 14.02 -12.80 -9.55
CA LEU A 77 15.19 -13.26 -8.82
C LEU A 77 15.95 -14.39 -9.54
N GLU A 78 15.25 -15.25 -10.31
CA GLU A 78 15.87 -16.32 -11.09
C GLU A 78 16.91 -15.83 -12.12
N LYS A 79 16.85 -14.55 -12.47
CA LYS A 79 17.81 -13.90 -13.38
C LYS A 79 19.14 -13.53 -12.71
N TYR A 80 19.24 -13.71 -11.40
CA TYR A 80 20.41 -13.30 -10.61
C TYR A 80 21.08 -14.50 -9.95
N PRO A 81 22.42 -14.50 -9.84
CA PRO A 81 23.19 -15.64 -9.31
C PRO A 81 23.05 -15.83 -7.80
N ALA A 82 22.61 -14.80 -7.08
CA ALA A 82 22.49 -14.83 -5.61
C ALA A 82 21.38 -13.91 -5.09
N LEU A 83 20.74 -14.32 -3.99
CA LEU A 83 19.80 -13.51 -3.22
C LEU A 83 20.59 -12.59 -2.28
N THR A 84 20.48 -11.29 -2.49
CA THR A 84 21.07 -10.25 -1.64
C THR A 84 20.15 -9.04 -1.55
N LEU A 85 20.28 -8.21 -0.51
CA LEU A 85 19.50 -6.98 -0.38
C LEU A 85 19.62 -6.04 -1.59
N PRO A 86 20.82 -5.79 -2.16
CA PRO A 86 20.95 -5.00 -3.38
C PRO A 86 20.19 -5.57 -4.57
N VAL A 87 20.20 -6.91 -4.74
CA VAL A 87 19.45 -7.59 -5.82
C VAL A 87 17.96 -7.44 -5.64
N VAL A 88 17.42 -7.70 -4.44
CA VAL A 88 15.99 -7.54 -4.15
C VAL A 88 15.56 -6.08 -4.35
N ARG A 89 16.36 -5.13 -3.86
CA ARG A 89 16.10 -3.69 -4.07
C ARG A 89 16.05 -3.35 -5.56
N LYS A 90 16.99 -3.85 -6.35
CA LYS A 90 17.03 -3.60 -7.80
C LYS A 90 15.79 -4.17 -8.48
N ILE A 91 15.40 -5.40 -8.18
CA ILE A 91 14.19 -6.04 -8.73
C ILE A 91 12.96 -5.20 -8.44
N ILE A 92 12.79 -4.74 -7.20
CA ILE A 92 11.64 -3.89 -6.81
C ILE A 92 11.65 -2.57 -7.59
N ILE A 93 12.81 -1.94 -7.76
CA ILE A 93 12.93 -0.71 -8.55
C ILE A 93 12.50 -0.98 -10.00
N ASP A 94 13.05 -2.00 -10.64
CA ASP A 94 12.78 -2.33 -12.04
C ASP A 94 11.29 -2.64 -12.25
N ILE A 95 10.66 -3.41 -11.36
CA ILE A 95 9.20 -3.67 -11.38
C ILE A 95 8.40 -2.36 -11.26
N ARG A 96 8.81 -1.47 -10.39
CA ARG A 96 8.10 -0.18 -10.18
C ARG A 96 8.25 0.74 -11.39
N GLU A 97 9.45 0.90 -11.90
CA GLU A 97 9.73 1.74 -13.07
C GLU A 97 9.01 1.24 -14.34
N ALA A 98 8.87 -0.09 -14.47
CA ALA A 98 8.12 -0.67 -15.58
C ALA A 98 6.61 -0.41 -15.51
N LYS A 99 6.06 -0.23 -14.30
CA LYS A 99 4.61 -0.11 -14.08
C LYS A 99 4.14 1.32 -13.81
N LEU A 100 4.94 2.11 -13.13
CA LEU A 100 4.54 3.44 -12.64
C LEU A 100 5.11 4.54 -13.54
N PRO A 101 4.34 5.60 -13.83
CA PRO A 101 4.89 6.75 -14.54
C PRO A 101 5.97 7.44 -13.70
N ASP A 102 7.03 7.90 -14.36
CA ASP A 102 8.03 8.74 -13.72
C ASP A 102 7.39 10.11 -13.35
N PRO A 103 7.34 10.50 -12.07
CA PRO A 103 6.73 11.76 -11.65
C PRO A 103 7.48 13.01 -12.16
N LYS A 104 8.71 12.86 -12.64
CA LYS A 104 9.45 13.94 -13.32
C LYS A 104 8.97 14.20 -14.74
N VAL A 105 8.37 13.18 -15.36
CA VAL A 105 7.85 13.24 -16.72
C VAL A 105 6.33 13.45 -16.71
N MET A 106 5.63 12.75 -15.82
CA MET A 106 4.18 12.79 -15.75
C MET A 106 3.74 12.86 -14.28
N GLY A 107 3.06 13.94 -13.89
CA GLY A 107 2.44 14.06 -12.58
C GLY A 107 1.41 12.96 -12.37
N ASN A 108 1.36 12.40 -11.16
CA ASN A 108 0.36 11.39 -10.81
C ASN A 108 -0.10 11.52 -9.35
N ALA A 109 -1.33 11.09 -9.07
CA ALA A 109 -1.90 11.06 -7.73
C ALA A 109 -1.75 9.68 -7.05
N GLY A 110 -1.03 8.73 -7.68
CA GLY A 110 -0.93 7.36 -7.23
C GLY A 110 -2.27 6.62 -7.28
N SER A 111 -2.45 5.61 -6.41
CA SER A 111 -3.72 4.90 -6.26
C SER A 111 -4.73 5.78 -5.53
N PHE A 112 -5.58 6.47 -6.27
CA PHE A 112 -6.57 7.40 -5.73
C PHE A 112 -7.65 6.69 -4.90
N PHE A 113 -8.18 5.58 -5.40
CA PHE A 113 -9.20 4.81 -4.72
C PHE A 113 -8.60 3.80 -3.73
N MET A 114 -9.24 3.67 -2.58
CA MET A 114 -8.98 2.56 -1.66
C MET A 114 -9.66 1.29 -2.17
N ASN A 115 -9.03 0.14 -1.94
CA ASN A 115 -9.68 -1.14 -2.14
C ASN A 115 -10.82 -1.29 -1.11
N PRO A 116 -12.08 -1.47 -1.51
CA PRO A 116 -13.18 -1.66 -0.57
C PRO A 116 -13.02 -2.97 0.20
N ILE A 117 -13.39 -2.92 1.48
CA ILE A 117 -13.48 -4.08 2.35
C ILE A 117 -14.97 -4.35 2.57
N VAL A 118 -15.40 -5.55 2.23
CA VAL A 118 -16.82 -5.97 2.29
C VAL A 118 -16.95 -7.29 3.04
N PRO A 119 -18.13 -7.64 3.56
CA PRO A 119 -18.43 -8.99 4.05
C PRO A 119 -18.33 -10.02 2.92
N ARG A 120 -18.03 -11.27 3.27
CA ARG A 120 -17.92 -12.38 2.30
C ARG A 120 -19.20 -12.59 1.50
N GLU A 121 -20.36 -12.49 2.13
CA GLU A 121 -21.66 -12.64 1.46
C GLU A 121 -21.84 -11.63 0.32
N LYS A 122 -21.29 -10.41 0.48
CA LYS A 122 -21.32 -9.41 -0.58
C LYS A 122 -20.41 -9.79 -1.74
N LEU A 123 -19.25 -10.37 -1.48
CA LEU A 123 -18.36 -10.91 -2.52
C LEU A 123 -19.07 -12.04 -3.29
N GLU A 124 -19.65 -13.01 -2.59
CA GLU A 124 -20.32 -14.16 -3.20
C GLU A 124 -21.47 -13.73 -4.12
N ALA A 125 -22.24 -12.74 -3.69
CA ALA A 125 -23.28 -12.15 -4.54
C ALA A 125 -22.72 -11.47 -5.80
N LEU A 126 -21.59 -10.76 -5.68
CA LEU A 126 -20.94 -10.11 -6.80
C LEU A 126 -20.27 -11.13 -7.75
N GLN A 127 -19.75 -12.22 -7.24
CA GLN A 127 -19.12 -13.26 -8.06
C GLN A 127 -20.10 -14.03 -8.94
N GLN A 128 -21.40 -13.98 -8.65
CA GLN A 128 -22.43 -14.50 -9.56
C GLN A 128 -22.49 -13.72 -10.87
N GLU A 129 -22.29 -12.40 -10.80
CA GLU A 129 -22.24 -11.54 -11.98
C GLU A 129 -20.81 -11.43 -12.56
N TYR A 130 -19.79 -11.52 -11.68
CA TYR A 130 -18.38 -11.40 -12.03
C TYR A 130 -17.54 -12.57 -11.51
N PRO A 131 -17.64 -13.78 -12.12
CA PRO A 131 -17.00 -14.99 -11.60
C PRO A 131 -15.48 -14.92 -11.44
N GLY A 132 -14.82 -14.05 -12.23
CA GLY A 132 -13.36 -13.83 -12.19
C GLY A 132 -12.91 -12.70 -11.24
N MET A 133 -13.80 -12.19 -10.38
CA MET A 133 -13.46 -11.08 -9.46
C MET A 133 -12.34 -11.49 -8.49
N PRO A 134 -11.19 -10.80 -8.53
CA PRO A 134 -10.11 -11.05 -7.58
C PRO A 134 -10.46 -10.47 -6.21
N TYR A 135 -9.95 -11.10 -5.16
CA TYR A 135 -10.11 -10.61 -3.78
C TYR A 135 -8.96 -11.07 -2.89
N TYR A 136 -8.83 -10.44 -1.75
CA TYR A 136 -7.90 -10.82 -0.70
C TYR A 136 -8.68 -11.13 0.58
N GLU A 137 -8.43 -12.29 1.17
CA GLU A 137 -9.00 -12.66 2.47
C GLU A 137 -8.49 -11.71 3.57
N LEU A 138 -9.39 -11.37 4.46
CA LEU A 138 -9.11 -10.62 5.68
C LEU A 138 -9.70 -11.37 6.89
N PRO A 139 -9.21 -11.09 8.10
CA PRO A 139 -9.83 -11.62 9.31
C PRO A 139 -11.33 -11.31 9.40
N GLU A 140 -12.03 -12.07 10.25
CA GLU A 140 -13.45 -11.88 10.57
C GLU A 140 -14.39 -12.03 9.36
N GLY A 141 -14.05 -12.89 8.40
CA GLY A 141 -14.90 -13.17 7.24
C GLY A 141 -15.08 -12.00 6.29
N ARG A 142 -14.18 -11.03 6.33
CA ARG A 142 -14.17 -9.90 5.40
C ARG A 142 -13.23 -10.15 4.25
N VAL A 143 -13.49 -9.48 3.14
CA VAL A 143 -12.65 -9.54 1.93
C VAL A 143 -12.35 -8.14 1.41
N LYS A 144 -11.20 -7.99 0.81
CA LYS A 144 -10.76 -6.74 0.17
C LYS A 144 -10.74 -6.94 -1.35
N ILE A 145 -11.50 -6.13 -2.08
CA ILE A 145 -11.62 -6.19 -3.55
C ILE A 145 -10.70 -5.13 -4.17
N PRO A 146 -9.85 -5.47 -5.16
CA PRO A 146 -8.98 -4.49 -5.81
C PRO A 146 -9.76 -3.41 -6.56
N ALA A 147 -9.60 -2.15 -6.17
CA ALA A 147 -10.22 -1.02 -6.87
C ALA A 147 -9.72 -0.91 -8.32
N GLY A 148 -8.45 -1.23 -8.58
CA GLY A 148 -7.89 -1.24 -9.93
C GLY A 148 -8.61 -2.19 -10.87
N TRP A 149 -8.99 -3.38 -10.39
CA TRP A 149 -9.80 -4.33 -11.17
C TRP A 149 -11.17 -3.75 -11.50
N MET A 150 -11.85 -3.11 -10.54
CA MET A 150 -13.16 -2.48 -10.79
C MET A 150 -13.06 -1.34 -11.81
N ILE A 151 -12.02 -0.53 -11.74
CA ILE A 151 -11.74 0.54 -12.71
C ILE A 151 -11.54 -0.04 -14.10
N ASP A 152 -10.82 -1.16 -14.21
CA ASP A 152 -10.61 -1.89 -15.48
C ASP A 152 -11.93 -2.45 -16.01
N GLN A 153 -12.76 -3.11 -15.17
CA GLN A 153 -14.09 -3.60 -15.56
C GLN A 153 -15.03 -2.48 -16.05
N CYS A 154 -14.91 -1.29 -15.46
CA CYS A 154 -15.62 -0.09 -15.95
C CYS A 154 -15.03 0.49 -17.25
N GLY A 155 -13.99 -0.14 -17.80
CA GLY A 155 -13.33 0.25 -19.03
C GLY A 155 -12.60 1.59 -18.95
N TRP A 156 -12.12 1.98 -17.76
CA TRP A 156 -11.39 3.25 -17.54
C TRP A 156 -9.88 3.12 -17.65
N LYS A 157 -9.34 1.92 -17.66
CA LYS A 157 -7.90 1.69 -17.83
C LYS A 157 -7.41 2.30 -19.14
N GLY A 158 -6.40 3.15 -19.09
CA GLY A 158 -5.86 3.86 -20.25
C GLY A 158 -6.72 5.00 -20.79
N LYS A 159 -7.90 5.29 -20.20
CA LYS A 159 -8.77 6.39 -20.64
C LYS A 159 -8.38 7.73 -20.04
N ALA A 160 -8.51 8.77 -20.84
CA ALA A 160 -8.31 10.16 -20.43
C ALA A 160 -9.62 10.95 -20.45
N LEU A 161 -9.73 11.92 -19.54
CA LEU A 161 -10.76 12.95 -19.54
C LEU A 161 -10.06 14.31 -19.39
N GLY A 162 -9.94 15.02 -20.51
CA GLY A 162 -9.11 16.22 -20.56
C GLY A 162 -7.65 15.91 -20.21
N PRO A 163 -7.02 16.66 -19.30
CA PRO A 163 -5.63 16.43 -18.89
C PRO A 163 -5.45 15.31 -17.85
N ALA A 164 -6.52 14.73 -17.33
CA ALA A 164 -6.48 13.64 -16.35
C ALA A 164 -6.71 12.30 -17.03
N ALA A 165 -5.97 11.27 -16.60
CA ALA A 165 -6.09 9.94 -17.16
C ALA A 165 -5.94 8.84 -16.11
N VAL A 166 -6.49 7.67 -16.39
CA VAL A 166 -6.14 6.43 -15.73
C VAL A 166 -4.96 5.80 -16.48
N HIS A 167 -3.88 5.50 -15.76
CA HIS A 167 -2.68 4.94 -16.38
C HIS A 167 -2.97 3.57 -17.01
N ASP A 168 -2.41 3.31 -18.18
CA ASP A 168 -2.68 2.09 -18.96
C ASP A 168 -2.05 0.82 -18.37
N LYS A 169 -1.03 0.98 -17.51
CA LYS A 169 -0.33 -0.14 -16.85
C LYS A 169 -0.76 -0.38 -15.41
N GLN A 170 -1.72 0.38 -14.89
CA GLN A 170 -2.16 0.31 -13.49
C GLN A 170 -3.67 0.20 -13.40
#